data_721f5402715de04edffadd48967b85db
#
_entry.id   721f5402715de04edffadd48967b85db
#
_cell.length_a   1.000
_cell.length_b   1.000
_cell.length_c   1.000
_cell.angle_alpha   90.00
_cell.angle_beta   90.00
_cell.angle_gamma   90.00
#
_symmetry.space_group_name_H-M   'P 1'
#
loop_
_entity.id
_entity.type
_entity.pdbx_description
1 polymer ?
#
loop_
_entity_poly.entity_id
_entity_poly.type
_entity_poly.pdbx_seq_one_letter_code
_entity_poly.pdbx_strand_id
1 'polypeptide(L)'
;MAAAILAFSAIAFAAAKPNFSGTWTMDRARSFGLQPDMNQTLTITQKDDRIELETRLIQPNNERTVKDTYTLDGREYDFTPVVPPNQPPATGKRTAVWLPGDRGIQVTDVTTAETPKGPVKTQTVRKWTISGSGELVVDMYVDNPNISYEAKRIFIKQ
;
A
#
# COMPACT_ATOMS: atom_id res chain seq x y z
N MET A 1 26.04 -52.89 18.15
CA MET A 1 25.23 -52.24 17.12
C MET A 1 25.18 -50.75 17.42
N ALA A 2 25.84 -49.94 16.61
CA ALA A 2 25.83 -48.46 16.79
C ALA A 2 24.82 -47.88 15.78
N ALA A 3 23.77 -47.21 16.29
CA ALA A 3 22.79 -46.54 15.46
C ALA A 3 23.30 -45.14 15.13
N ALA A 4 23.58 -44.87 13.87
CA ALA A 4 23.92 -43.55 13.38
C ALA A 4 22.64 -42.72 13.18
N ILE A 5 22.48 -41.67 13.96
CA ILE A 5 21.40 -40.70 13.81
C ILE A 5 21.83 -39.69 12.75
N LEU A 6 21.26 -39.77 11.56
CA LEU A 6 21.39 -38.73 10.52
C LEU A 6 20.51 -37.53 10.87
N ALA A 7 21.12 -36.42 11.34
CA ALA A 7 20.45 -35.18 11.51
C ALA A 7 20.26 -34.48 10.16
N PHE A 8 19.03 -34.44 9.65
CA PHE A 8 18.66 -33.62 8.49
C PHE A 8 18.56 -32.17 8.92
N SER A 9 19.53 -31.34 8.56
CA SER A 9 19.45 -29.89 8.69
C SER A 9 18.56 -29.35 7.55
N ALA A 10 17.34 -28.96 7.88
CA ALA A 10 16.48 -28.24 6.96
C ALA A 10 17.06 -26.82 6.75
N ILE A 11 17.62 -26.56 5.58
CA ILE A 11 18.03 -25.22 5.17
C ILE A 11 16.74 -24.47 4.81
N ALA A 12 16.28 -23.61 5.71
CA ALA A 12 15.18 -22.67 5.40
C ALA A 12 15.73 -21.62 4.45
N PHE A 13 15.37 -21.70 3.18
CA PHE A 13 15.58 -20.58 2.26
C PHE A 13 14.65 -19.45 2.67
N ALA A 14 15.21 -18.35 3.17
CA ALA A 14 14.47 -17.10 3.31
C ALA A 14 14.00 -16.70 1.89
N ALA A 15 12.68 -16.55 1.71
CA ALA A 15 12.15 -16.06 0.46
C ALA A 15 12.69 -14.63 0.23
N ALA A 16 13.17 -14.37 -0.99
CA ALA A 16 13.64 -13.02 -1.32
C ALA A 16 12.48 -12.02 -1.18
N LYS A 17 12.76 -10.86 -0.61
CA LYS A 17 11.80 -9.75 -0.51
C LYS A 17 11.26 -9.40 -1.89
N PRO A 18 9.95 -9.19 -2.06
CA PRO A 18 9.38 -8.78 -3.34
C PRO A 18 9.94 -7.42 -3.77
N ASN A 19 10.21 -7.29 -5.06
CA ASN A 19 10.60 -6.02 -5.67
C ASN A 19 9.38 -5.41 -6.37
N PHE A 20 8.90 -4.30 -5.84
CA PHE A 20 7.76 -3.58 -6.39
C PHE A 20 8.14 -2.58 -7.48
N SER A 21 9.45 -2.36 -7.77
CA SER A 21 9.89 -1.38 -8.76
C SER A 21 9.31 -1.64 -10.13
N GLY A 22 8.95 -0.56 -10.81
CA GLY A 22 8.43 -0.57 -12.18
C GLY A 22 7.21 0.31 -12.35
N THR A 23 6.65 0.28 -13.55
CA THR A 23 5.39 0.93 -13.91
C THR A 23 4.27 -0.10 -13.91
N TRP A 24 3.16 0.24 -13.27
CA TRP A 24 2.04 -0.64 -13.04
C TRP A 24 0.73 0.03 -13.44
N THR A 25 -0.08 -0.61 -14.25
CA THR A 25 -1.39 -0.10 -14.67
C THR A 25 -2.51 -0.90 -14.02
N MET A 26 -3.48 -0.22 -13.44
CA MET A 26 -4.59 -0.85 -12.74
C MET A 26 -5.46 -1.66 -13.70
N ASP A 27 -5.71 -2.91 -13.36
CA ASP A 27 -6.76 -3.72 -13.97
C ASP A 27 -8.10 -3.40 -13.28
N ARG A 28 -8.84 -2.50 -13.90
CA ARG A 28 -10.08 -2.02 -13.34
C ARG A 28 -11.16 -3.11 -13.25
N ALA A 29 -11.19 -4.04 -14.19
CA ALA A 29 -12.19 -5.10 -14.24
C ALA A 29 -12.10 -6.07 -13.05
N ARG A 30 -10.87 -6.27 -12.54
CA ARG A 30 -10.60 -7.15 -11.40
C ARG A 30 -10.41 -6.39 -10.09
N SER A 31 -10.53 -5.07 -10.10
CA SER A 31 -10.45 -4.21 -8.91
C SER A 31 -11.83 -3.85 -8.39
N PHE A 32 -11.99 -3.64 -7.07
CA PHE A 32 -13.26 -3.23 -6.48
C PHE A 32 -13.06 -2.15 -5.42
N GLY A 33 -14.15 -1.53 -4.95
CA GLY A 33 -14.12 -0.42 -4.01
C GLY A 33 -13.54 0.85 -4.63
N LEU A 34 -13.78 1.05 -5.93
CA LEU A 34 -13.28 2.19 -6.71
C LEU A 34 -14.37 3.24 -6.88
N GLN A 35 -13.96 4.50 -6.98
CA GLN A 35 -14.84 5.54 -7.51
C GLN A 35 -15.17 5.24 -8.98
N PRO A 36 -16.37 5.61 -9.46
CA PRO A 36 -16.71 5.49 -10.87
C PRO A 36 -15.64 6.14 -11.75
N ASP A 37 -15.32 5.49 -12.86
CA ASP A 37 -14.40 5.98 -13.90
C ASP A 37 -12.98 6.38 -13.46
N MET A 38 -12.54 5.94 -12.27
CA MET A 38 -11.18 6.13 -11.82
C MET A 38 -10.26 5.04 -12.37
N ASN A 39 -9.13 5.46 -12.94
CA ASN A 39 -8.01 4.58 -13.27
C ASN A 39 -6.74 5.05 -12.56
N GLN A 40 -5.77 4.16 -12.43
CA GLN A 40 -4.51 4.46 -11.76
C GLN A 40 -3.33 3.85 -12.50
N THR A 41 -2.26 4.63 -12.57
CA THR A 41 -0.94 4.12 -12.93
C THR A 41 0.02 4.41 -11.78
N LEU A 42 0.82 3.44 -11.40
CA LEU A 42 1.84 3.58 -10.37
C LEU A 42 3.22 3.52 -11.03
N THR A 43 4.09 4.44 -10.66
CA THR A 43 5.53 4.32 -10.93
C THR A 43 6.22 4.16 -9.57
N ILE A 44 6.90 3.04 -9.39
CA ILE A 44 7.49 2.66 -8.11
C ILE A 44 8.99 2.52 -8.29
N THR A 45 9.75 3.16 -7.41
CA THR A 45 11.19 2.94 -7.23
C THR A 45 11.41 2.41 -5.83
N GLN A 46 11.93 1.19 -5.73
CA GLN A 46 12.30 0.56 -4.46
C GLN A 46 13.81 0.45 -4.36
N LYS A 47 14.34 0.96 -3.26
CA LYS A 47 15.74 0.82 -2.90
C LYS A 47 15.83 0.45 -1.42
N ASP A 48 16.34 -0.74 -1.14
CA ASP A 48 16.40 -1.30 0.21
C ASP A 48 15.03 -1.26 0.91
N ASP A 49 14.93 -0.62 2.05
CA ASP A 49 13.69 -0.45 2.82
C ASP A 49 12.96 0.88 2.51
N ARG A 50 13.25 1.50 1.36
CA ARG A 50 12.60 2.73 0.91
C ARG A 50 11.85 2.51 -0.40
N ILE A 51 10.60 2.97 -0.45
CA ILE A 51 9.77 2.99 -1.66
C ILE A 51 9.40 4.44 -1.96
N GLU A 52 9.69 4.86 -3.19
CA GLU A 52 9.17 6.09 -3.77
C GLU A 52 8.07 5.72 -4.74
N LEU A 53 6.91 6.31 -4.54
CA LEU A 53 5.69 6.03 -5.29
C LEU A 53 5.20 7.30 -5.96
N GLU A 54 5.01 7.24 -7.26
CA GLU A 54 4.24 8.21 -8.01
C GLU A 54 2.94 7.55 -8.48
N THR A 55 1.81 8.08 -8.03
CA THR A 55 0.47 7.61 -8.41
C THR A 55 -0.17 8.64 -9.33
N ARG A 56 -0.43 8.24 -10.57
CA ARG A 56 -1.22 8.99 -11.53
C ARG A 56 -2.67 8.54 -11.44
N LEU A 57 -3.54 9.43 -10.99
CA LEU A 57 -4.98 9.21 -10.88
C LEU A 57 -5.66 9.83 -12.09
N ILE A 58 -6.40 9.02 -12.84
CA ILE A 58 -7.03 9.42 -14.11
C ILE A 58 -8.54 9.26 -13.94
N GLN A 59 -9.26 10.35 -14.14
CA GLN A 59 -10.72 10.42 -14.19
C GLN A 59 -11.12 11.19 -15.46
N PRO A 60 -12.36 11.09 -15.97
CA PRO A 60 -12.76 11.67 -17.26
C PRO A 60 -12.44 13.17 -17.43
N ASN A 61 -12.51 13.95 -16.35
CA ASN A 61 -12.30 15.40 -16.41
C ASN A 61 -11.21 15.86 -15.44
N ASN A 62 -10.43 14.94 -14.86
CA ASN A 62 -9.42 15.29 -13.89
C ASN A 62 -8.28 14.25 -13.92
N GLU A 63 -7.08 14.73 -14.03
CA GLU A 63 -5.88 13.94 -13.85
C GLU A 63 -4.99 14.62 -12.80
N ARG A 64 -4.51 13.84 -11.87
CA ARG A 64 -3.58 14.32 -10.85
C ARG A 64 -2.51 13.30 -10.55
N THR A 65 -1.34 13.79 -10.22
CA THR A 65 -0.22 12.97 -9.76
C THR A 65 0.02 13.22 -8.28
N VAL A 66 0.17 12.14 -7.52
CA VAL A 66 0.50 12.17 -6.10
C VAL A 66 1.83 11.44 -5.92
N LYS A 67 2.71 12.02 -5.13
CA LYS A 67 4.01 11.43 -4.78
C LYS A 67 4.04 11.09 -3.31
N ASP A 68 4.42 9.87 -3.00
CA ASP A 68 4.55 9.36 -1.64
C ASP A 68 5.93 8.71 -1.45
N THR A 69 6.35 8.65 -0.20
CA THR A 69 7.53 7.88 0.20
C THR A 69 7.15 6.99 1.38
N TYR A 70 7.57 5.73 1.33
CA TYR A 70 7.42 4.78 2.42
C TYR A 70 8.81 4.32 2.88
N THR A 71 9.08 4.45 4.18
CA THR A 71 10.25 3.87 4.84
C THR A 71 9.79 2.66 5.64
N LEU A 72 10.30 1.47 5.29
CA LEU A 72 9.79 0.17 5.79
C LEU A 72 10.47 -0.25 7.11
N ASP A 73 10.71 0.71 8.02
CA ASP A 73 11.40 0.52 9.29
C ASP A 73 10.47 0.43 10.51
N GLY A 74 9.15 0.52 10.26
CA GLY A 74 8.13 0.47 11.30
C GLY A 74 7.98 1.74 12.14
N ARG A 75 8.72 2.79 11.84
CA ARG A 75 8.59 4.08 12.54
C ARG A 75 7.44 4.89 11.98
N GLU A 76 6.91 5.77 12.80
CA GLU A 76 5.88 6.72 12.40
C GLU A 76 6.51 7.97 11.80
N TYR A 77 6.00 8.40 10.64
CA TYR A 77 6.40 9.60 9.92
C TYR A 77 5.22 10.51 9.67
N ASP A 78 5.44 11.81 9.78
CA ASP A 78 4.46 12.80 9.36
C ASP A 78 4.36 12.85 7.83
N PHE A 79 3.15 13.00 7.32
CA PHE A 79 2.92 13.31 5.92
C PHE A 79 1.73 14.25 5.75
N THR A 80 1.66 14.93 4.62
CA THR A 80 0.54 15.79 4.26
C THR A 80 -0.44 15.03 3.37
N PRO A 81 -1.63 14.67 3.86
CA PRO A 81 -2.64 14.01 3.03
C PRO A 81 -3.10 14.91 1.88
N VAL A 82 -3.30 14.31 0.71
CA VAL A 82 -3.95 15.01 -0.41
C VAL A 82 -5.45 15.01 -0.16
N VAL A 83 -6.00 16.15 0.17
CA VAL A 83 -7.44 16.34 0.36
C VAL A 83 -8.07 16.94 -0.90
N PRO A 84 -9.33 16.58 -1.23
CA PRO A 84 -10.07 17.23 -2.31
C PRO A 84 -10.23 18.75 -2.08
N PRO A 85 -10.39 19.53 -3.14
CA PRO A 85 -10.78 20.95 -3.00
C PRO A 85 -12.03 21.11 -2.12
N ASN A 86 -12.06 22.14 -1.31
CA ASN A 86 -13.16 22.45 -0.37
C ASN A 86 -13.33 21.47 0.81
N GLN A 87 -12.38 20.58 1.04
CA GLN A 87 -12.33 19.83 2.29
C GLN A 87 -11.38 20.52 3.29
N PRO A 88 -11.62 20.34 4.61
CA PRO A 88 -10.72 20.90 5.62
C PRO A 88 -9.33 20.30 5.50
N PRO A 89 -8.29 21.06 5.87
CA PRO A 89 -6.93 20.55 5.89
C PRO A 89 -6.84 19.35 6.84
N ALA A 90 -5.98 18.40 6.49
CA ALA A 90 -5.74 17.22 7.30
C ALA A 90 -4.25 17.06 7.60
N THR A 91 -3.95 16.49 8.75
CA THR A 91 -2.61 16.01 9.10
C THR A 91 -2.57 14.50 9.00
N GLY A 92 -1.41 13.94 8.76
CA GLY A 92 -1.25 12.49 8.60
C GLY A 92 -0.03 11.95 9.30
N LYS A 93 -0.18 10.74 9.84
CA LYS A 93 0.87 9.89 10.39
C LYS A 93 0.91 8.60 9.60
N ARG A 94 2.08 8.17 9.19
CA ARG A 94 2.29 6.98 8.35
C ARG A 94 3.30 6.05 8.99
N THR A 95 2.97 4.75 8.98
CA THR A 95 3.88 3.67 9.34
C THR A 95 3.94 2.68 8.17
N ALA A 96 5.12 2.20 7.84
CA ALA A 96 5.27 1.17 6.83
C ALA A 96 6.22 0.06 7.31
N VAL A 97 5.84 -1.20 7.04
CA VAL A 97 6.58 -2.38 7.49
C VAL A 97 6.54 -3.49 6.45
N TRP A 98 7.54 -4.37 6.49
CA TRP A 98 7.45 -5.66 5.80
C TRP A 98 6.42 -6.56 6.48
N LEU A 99 5.64 -7.28 5.70
CA LEU A 99 4.75 -8.34 6.22
C LEU A 99 5.58 -9.54 6.71
N PRO A 100 5.10 -10.32 7.69
CA PRO A 100 5.80 -11.49 8.18
C PRO A 100 6.24 -12.42 7.05
N GLY A 101 7.51 -12.86 7.10
CA GLY A 101 8.12 -13.68 6.05
C GLY A 101 8.42 -12.94 4.76
N ASP A 102 8.54 -11.61 4.83
CA ASP A 102 8.90 -10.72 3.72
C ASP A 102 7.99 -10.90 2.47
N ARG A 103 6.74 -11.33 2.67
CA ARG A 103 5.81 -11.65 1.57
C ARG A 103 5.14 -10.42 0.94
N GLY A 104 5.43 -9.24 1.46
CA GLY A 104 4.83 -7.98 1.02
C GLY A 104 5.09 -6.88 2.03
N ILE A 105 4.40 -5.76 1.88
CA ILE A 105 4.46 -4.64 2.81
C ILE A 105 3.08 -4.27 3.31
N GLN A 106 3.04 -3.64 4.49
CA GLN A 106 1.85 -2.95 5.00
C GLN A 106 2.19 -1.48 5.21
N VAL A 107 1.34 -0.62 4.67
CA VAL A 107 1.36 0.84 4.93
C VAL A 107 0.10 1.19 5.67
N THR A 108 0.26 1.82 6.83
CA THR A 108 -0.84 2.31 7.67
C THR A 108 -0.76 3.82 7.75
N ASP A 109 -1.80 4.50 7.28
CA ASP A 109 -1.96 5.93 7.40
C ASP A 109 -3.06 6.22 8.42
N VAL A 110 -2.79 7.15 9.34
CA VAL A 110 -3.79 7.73 10.22
C VAL A 110 -3.87 9.22 9.88
N THR A 111 -4.99 9.66 9.33
CA THR A 111 -5.22 11.05 9.00
C THR A 111 -6.22 11.66 9.99
N THR A 112 -6.02 12.95 10.30
CA THR A 112 -6.95 13.71 11.15
C THR A 112 -7.36 14.95 10.38
N ALA A 113 -8.66 15.08 10.12
CA ALA A 113 -9.28 16.25 9.49
C ALA A 113 -10.08 17.03 10.52
N GLU A 114 -9.87 18.34 10.58
CA GLU A 114 -10.67 19.22 11.43
C GLU A 114 -12.03 19.47 10.77
N THR A 115 -13.11 19.21 11.48
CA THR A 115 -14.46 19.44 10.98
C THR A 115 -15.24 20.35 11.96
N PRO A 116 -16.34 20.98 11.53
CA PRO A 116 -17.19 21.77 12.44
C PRO A 116 -17.73 20.98 13.64
N LYS A 117 -17.74 19.65 13.56
CA LYS A 117 -18.17 18.75 14.64
C LYS A 117 -17.00 18.19 15.48
N GLY A 118 -15.79 18.71 15.23
CA GLY A 118 -14.54 18.24 15.86
C GLY A 118 -13.67 17.40 14.93
N PRO A 119 -12.50 16.97 15.41
CA PRO A 119 -11.55 16.20 14.62
C PRO A 119 -12.09 14.81 14.26
N VAL A 120 -11.95 14.43 13.00
CA VAL A 120 -12.28 13.10 12.49
C VAL A 120 -11.00 12.38 12.12
N LYS A 121 -10.74 11.24 12.75
CA LYS A 121 -9.63 10.35 12.42
C LYS A 121 -10.09 9.30 11.41
N THR A 122 -9.27 9.07 10.39
CA THR A 122 -9.43 7.99 9.42
C THR A 122 -8.17 7.16 9.39
N GLN A 123 -8.32 5.85 9.57
CA GLN A 123 -7.24 4.90 9.38
C GLN A 123 -7.38 4.24 8.02
N THR A 124 -6.27 4.19 7.28
CA THR A 124 -6.18 3.46 6.01
C THR A 124 -5.02 2.48 6.09
N VAL A 125 -5.33 1.19 5.96
CA VAL A 125 -4.34 0.12 5.90
C VAL A 125 -4.27 -0.38 4.47
N ARG A 126 -3.07 -0.45 3.90
CA ARG A 126 -2.81 -1.00 2.57
C ARG A 126 -1.80 -2.13 2.68
N LYS A 127 -2.14 -3.30 2.18
CA LYS A 127 -1.22 -4.44 2.07
C LYS A 127 -0.88 -4.66 0.61
N TRP A 128 0.40 -4.65 0.30
CA TRP A 128 0.93 -4.82 -1.04
C TRP A 128 1.61 -6.17 -1.15
N THR A 129 1.24 -6.95 -2.13
CA THR A 129 1.85 -8.25 -2.42
C THR A 129 2.05 -8.41 -3.91
N ILE A 130 3.00 -9.25 -4.30
CA ILE A 130 3.13 -9.71 -5.69
C ILE A 130 2.50 -11.10 -5.75
N SER A 131 1.53 -11.27 -6.65
CA SER A 131 0.87 -12.56 -6.88
C SER A 131 1.80 -13.55 -7.58
N GLY A 132 1.43 -14.83 -7.58
CA GLY A 132 2.17 -15.86 -8.33
C GLY A 132 2.22 -15.61 -9.85
N SER A 133 1.31 -14.80 -10.39
CA SER A 133 1.30 -14.33 -11.79
C SER A 133 2.12 -13.04 -12.02
N GLY A 134 2.79 -12.52 -10.98
CA GLY A 134 3.62 -11.31 -11.09
C GLY A 134 2.84 -9.99 -11.04
N GLU A 135 1.58 -10.00 -10.62
CA GLU A 135 0.75 -8.82 -10.49
C GLU A 135 0.91 -8.17 -9.12
N LEU A 136 0.88 -6.84 -9.07
CA LEU A 136 0.83 -6.12 -7.79
C LEU A 136 -0.62 -6.08 -7.30
N VAL A 137 -0.86 -6.65 -6.13
CA VAL A 137 -2.15 -6.65 -5.45
C VAL A 137 -2.07 -5.72 -4.25
N VAL A 138 -2.99 -4.76 -4.17
CA VAL A 138 -3.13 -3.83 -3.05
C VAL A 138 -4.49 -4.03 -2.42
N ASP A 139 -4.53 -4.75 -1.30
CA ASP A 139 -5.71 -4.83 -0.45
C ASP A 139 -5.73 -3.61 0.47
N MET A 140 -6.88 -2.95 0.56
CA MET A 140 -7.04 -1.72 1.33
C MET A 140 -8.25 -1.83 2.25
N TYR A 141 -8.06 -1.39 3.49
CA TYR A 141 -9.10 -1.22 4.49
C TYR A 141 -9.10 0.23 4.96
N VAL A 142 -10.26 0.85 4.96
CA VAL A 142 -10.46 2.23 5.44
C VAL A 142 -11.48 2.20 6.55
N ASP A 143 -11.15 2.85 7.66
CA ASP A 143 -11.99 2.94 8.84
C ASP A 143 -12.01 4.35 9.43
N ASN A 144 -13.20 4.86 9.71
CA ASN A 144 -13.42 6.07 10.47
C ASN A 144 -14.79 6.00 11.18
N PRO A 145 -15.13 6.95 12.09
CA PRO A 145 -16.39 6.90 12.85
C PRO A 145 -17.68 6.84 12.01
N ASN A 146 -17.62 7.19 10.73
CA ASN A 146 -18.80 7.27 9.86
C ASN A 146 -18.90 6.12 8.87
N ILE A 147 -17.78 5.51 8.49
CA ILE A 147 -17.73 4.49 7.44
C ILE A 147 -16.51 3.58 7.60
N SER A 148 -16.73 2.29 7.35
CA SER A 148 -15.66 1.31 7.14
C SER A 148 -15.90 0.60 5.83
N TYR A 149 -14.86 0.43 5.01
CA TYR A 149 -14.96 -0.30 3.76
C TYR A 149 -13.65 -0.95 3.36
N GLU A 150 -13.77 -1.96 2.52
CA GLU A 150 -12.64 -2.64 1.88
C GLU A 150 -12.58 -2.28 0.40
N ALA A 151 -11.36 -2.28 -0.13
CA ALA A 151 -11.11 -2.13 -1.54
C ALA A 151 -9.92 -3.01 -1.94
N LYS A 152 -9.90 -3.44 -3.19
CA LYS A 152 -8.78 -4.17 -3.77
C LYS A 152 -8.42 -3.55 -5.11
N ARG A 153 -7.13 -3.39 -5.34
CA ARG A 153 -6.60 -2.97 -6.63
C ARG A 153 -5.62 -4.01 -7.14
N ILE A 154 -5.77 -4.38 -8.38
CA ILE A 154 -4.87 -5.28 -9.09
C ILE A 154 -4.19 -4.47 -10.18
N PHE A 155 -2.87 -4.57 -10.24
CA PHE A 155 -2.06 -3.84 -11.21
C PHE A 155 -1.21 -4.82 -12.02
N ILE A 156 -1.13 -4.55 -13.31
CA ILE A 156 -0.33 -5.30 -14.28
C ILE A 156 0.93 -4.50 -14.58
N LYS A 157 2.07 -5.16 -14.55
CA LYS A 157 3.37 -4.55 -14.88
C LYS A 157 3.44 -4.24 -16.37
N GLN A 158 3.96 -3.05 -16.68
CA GLN A 158 4.21 -2.60 -18.06
C GLN A 158 5.61 -2.99 -18.52
#